data_2142eb8bc5a0da49459e05f61c3baeee
#
_entry.id   2142eb8bc5a0da49459e05f61c3baeee
#
_cell.length_a   1.000
_cell.length_b   1.000
_cell.length_c   1.000
_cell.angle_alpha   90.00
_cell.angle_beta   90.00
_cell.angle_gamma   90.00
#
_symmetry.space_group_name_H-M   'P 1'
#
loop_
_entity.id
_entity.type
_entity.pdbx_description
1 polymer ?
#
loop_
_entity_poly.entity_id
_entity_poly.type
_entity_poly.pdbx_seq_one_letter_code
_entity_poly.pdbx_strand_id
1 'polypeptide(L)'
;MAKVSLRIYNREIERLIEQGHMDEAIAHCRHILKIFPKYLETYRLLGKAYLEARRYGEAVDIFGRLLMAVPDDFVAHVGLSIIRDEENKLDDAIWHMERAFEVQSSNAAIQGELQRLYGRRDGMEPPKIRMTRGALARIYVAGELYPQAIAEIRGVLAEDPQRVDMQVLLAHSFFK
;
A
#
# COMPACT_ATOMS: atom_id res chain seq x y z
N MET A 1 37.40 -0.73 -0.18
CA MET A 1 36.07 -0.13 0.01
C MET A 1 35.11 -1.18 0.55
N ALA A 2 34.59 -1.02 1.76
CA ALA A 2 33.60 -1.95 2.32
C ALA A 2 32.31 -1.86 1.51
N LYS A 3 31.86 -2.98 0.90
CA LYS A 3 30.57 -3.06 0.21
C LYS A 3 29.48 -3.08 1.29
N VAL A 4 28.82 -1.96 1.53
CA VAL A 4 27.62 -1.92 2.37
C VAL A 4 26.48 -2.58 1.58
N SER A 5 25.78 -3.56 2.19
CA SER A 5 24.62 -4.16 1.53
C SER A 5 23.48 -3.15 1.44
N LEU A 6 22.69 -3.19 0.35
CA LEU A 6 21.52 -2.32 0.17
C LEU A 6 20.53 -2.41 1.36
N ARG A 7 20.43 -3.59 1.96
CA ARG A 7 19.57 -3.80 3.14
C ARG A 7 20.04 -3.01 4.36
N ILE A 8 21.34 -2.92 4.58
CA ILE A 8 21.90 -2.13 5.69
C ILE A 8 21.72 -0.64 5.38
N TYR A 9 21.96 -0.24 4.14
CA TYR A 9 21.81 1.14 3.73
C TYR A 9 20.33 1.61 3.85
N ASN A 10 19.35 0.79 3.47
CA ASN A 10 17.95 1.12 3.65
C ASN A 10 17.55 1.29 5.12
N ARG A 11 18.08 0.49 6.03
CA ARG A 11 17.86 0.67 7.48
C ARG A 11 18.39 2.03 7.98
N GLU A 12 19.51 2.49 7.44
CA GLU A 12 20.03 3.80 7.79
C GLU A 12 19.11 4.92 7.27
N ILE A 13 18.55 4.75 6.06
CA ILE A 13 17.55 5.69 5.52
C ILE A 13 16.27 5.68 6.37
N GLU A 14 15.79 4.53 6.81
CA GLU A 14 14.65 4.45 7.75
C GLU A 14 14.92 5.26 9.02
N ARG A 15 16.10 5.12 9.59
CA ARG A 15 16.52 5.88 10.77
C ARG A 15 16.54 7.39 10.52
N LEU A 16 17.02 7.83 9.36
CA LEU A 16 16.99 9.25 8.98
C LEU A 16 15.55 9.78 8.91
N ILE A 17 14.62 9.01 8.35
CA ILE A 17 13.20 9.36 8.31
C ILE A 17 12.62 9.48 9.73
N GLU A 18 12.90 8.50 10.60
CA GLU A 18 12.44 8.52 12.00
C GLU A 18 13.00 9.69 12.80
N GLN A 19 14.20 10.15 12.46
CA GLN A 19 14.86 11.33 13.07
C GLN A 19 14.41 12.67 12.48
N GLY A 20 13.57 12.67 11.45
CA GLY A 20 13.11 13.88 10.80
C GLY A 20 14.07 14.47 9.74
N HIS A 21 15.12 13.74 9.34
CA HIS A 21 16.10 14.16 8.34
C HIS A 21 15.64 13.81 6.92
N MET A 22 14.48 14.36 6.49
CA MET A 22 13.81 13.98 5.26
C MET A 22 14.62 14.25 4.00
N ASP A 23 15.25 15.43 3.90
CA ASP A 23 16.02 15.80 2.70
C ASP A 23 17.23 14.89 2.49
N GLU A 24 17.90 14.51 3.58
CA GLU A 24 19.01 13.57 3.55
C GLU A 24 18.55 12.17 3.14
N ALA A 25 17.45 11.67 3.72
CA ALA A 25 16.83 10.40 3.36
C ALA A 25 16.45 10.37 1.87
N ILE A 26 15.81 11.43 1.36
CA ILE A 26 15.44 11.58 -0.06
C ILE A 26 16.67 11.55 -0.95
N ALA A 27 17.76 12.26 -0.58
CA ALA A 27 19.00 12.27 -1.36
C ALA A 27 19.62 10.87 -1.46
N HIS A 28 19.66 10.13 -0.34
CA HIS A 28 20.16 8.75 -0.30
C HIS A 28 19.29 7.81 -1.14
N CYS A 29 17.97 7.87 -1.03
CA CYS A 29 17.07 7.08 -1.86
C CYS A 29 17.30 7.34 -3.36
N ARG A 30 17.37 8.61 -3.76
CA ARG A 30 17.64 8.98 -5.15
C ARG A 30 18.99 8.47 -5.65
N HIS A 31 20.01 8.50 -4.80
CA HIS A 31 21.32 7.94 -5.14
C HIS A 31 21.25 6.45 -5.40
N ILE A 32 20.59 5.69 -4.52
CA ILE A 32 20.40 4.25 -4.70
C ILE A 32 19.65 3.96 -6.01
N LEU A 33 18.56 4.67 -6.28
CA LEU A 33 17.72 4.43 -7.45
C LEU A 33 18.40 4.79 -8.78
N LYS A 34 19.42 5.64 -8.79
CA LYS A 34 20.28 5.85 -9.97
C LYS A 34 21.10 4.60 -10.32
N ILE A 35 21.50 3.82 -9.31
CA ILE A 35 22.33 2.63 -9.47
C ILE A 35 21.47 1.38 -9.61
N PHE A 36 20.37 1.32 -8.84
CA PHE A 36 19.45 0.18 -8.76
C PHE A 36 18.00 0.64 -9.01
N PRO A 37 17.64 0.98 -10.27
CA PRO A 37 16.35 1.60 -10.59
C PRO A 37 15.12 0.70 -10.40
N LYS A 38 15.30 -0.59 -10.16
CA LYS A 38 14.22 -1.57 -9.92
C LYS A 38 14.10 -2.01 -8.45
N TYR A 39 14.83 -1.39 -7.54
CA TYR A 39 14.83 -1.82 -6.14
C TYR A 39 13.65 -1.21 -5.37
N LEU A 40 12.56 -1.97 -5.30
CA LEU A 40 11.26 -1.50 -4.80
C LEU A 40 11.27 -1.00 -3.36
N GLU A 41 12.11 -1.58 -2.49
CA GLU A 41 12.21 -1.16 -1.09
C GLU A 41 12.65 0.31 -0.96
N THR A 42 13.59 0.75 -1.80
CA THR A 42 14.00 2.15 -1.80
C THR A 42 12.89 3.08 -2.32
N TYR A 43 12.03 2.61 -3.24
CA TYR A 43 10.83 3.39 -3.63
C TYR A 43 9.85 3.55 -2.47
N ARG A 44 9.64 2.52 -1.63
CA ARG A 44 8.80 2.61 -0.42
C ARG A 44 9.35 3.65 0.54
N LEU A 45 10.65 3.62 0.80
CA LEU A 45 11.33 4.60 1.67
C LEU A 45 11.26 6.02 1.09
N LEU A 46 11.47 6.18 -0.21
CA LEU A 46 11.39 7.49 -0.87
C LEU A 46 9.97 8.06 -0.80
N GLY A 47 8.96 7.24 -1.06
CA GLY A 47 7.55 7.64 -0.92
C GLY A 47 7.22 8.06 0.51
N LYS A 48 7.67 7.27 1.51
CA LYS A 48 7.51 7.61 2.93
C LYS A 48 8.21 8.92 3.29
N ALA A 49 9.46 9.12 2.84
CA ALA A 49 10.21 10.35 3.12
C ALA A 49 9.52 11.59 2.52
N TYR A 50 8.98 11.48 1.29
CA TYR A 50 8.20 12.57 0.70
C TYR A 50 6.89 12.84 1.44
N LEU A 51 6.19 11.78 1.88
CA LEU A 51 4.96 11.90 2.65
C LEU A 51 5.21 12.65 3.97
N GLU A 52 6.21 12.23 4.74
CA GLU A 52 6.59 12.86 6.01
C GLU A 52 7.08 14.32 5.82
N ALA A 53 7.74 14.59 4.70
CA ALA A 53 8.14 15.96 4.30
C ALA A 53 6.95 16.80 3.78
N ARG A 54 5.72 16.27 3.76
CA ARG A 54 4.51 16.88 3.18
C ARG A 54 4.65 17.26 1.68
N ARG A 55 5.55 16.60 0.99
CA ARG A 55 5.77 16.75 -0.45
C ARG A 55 4.84 15.79 -1.20
N TYR A 56 3.53 16.03 -1.10
CA TYR A 56 2.49 15.10 -1.52
C TYR A 56 2.52 14.78 -3.02
N GLY A 57 2.84 15.77 -3.88
CA GLY A 57 2.93 15.53 -5.32
C GLY A 57 3.98 14.49 -5.69
N GLU A 58 5.20 14.63 -5.11
CA GLU A 58 6.28 13.67 -5.33
C GLU A 58 5.98 12.31 -4.68
N ALA A 59 5.35 12.30 -3.52
CA ALA A 59 4.93 11.06 -2.86
C ALA A 59 3.92 10.28 -3.73
N VAL A 60 2.91 10.95 -4.29
CA VAL A 60 1.91 10.35 -5.20
C VAL A 60 2.60 9.75 -6.43
N ASP A 61 3.56 10.45 -7.04
CA ASP A 61 4.33 9.96 -8.19
C ASP A 61 5.06 8.65 -7.84
N ILE A 62 5.74 8.62 -6.70
CA ILE A 62 6.53 7.46 -6.25
C ILE A 62 5.62 6.28 -5.90
N PHE A 63 4.55 6.50 -5.15
CA PHE A 63 3.59 5.45 -4.81
C PHE A 63 2.85 4.94 -6.05
N GLY A 64 2.51 5.82 -7.01
CA GLY A 64 1.94 5.42 -8.29
C GLY A 64 2.85 4.47 -9.07
N ARG A 65 4.15 4.79 -9.17
CA ARG A 65 5.15 3.89 -9.79
C ARG A 65 5.25 2.55 -9.06
N LEU A 66 5.16 2.56 -7.74
CA LEU A 66 5.15 1.34 -6.93
C LEU A 66 3.94 0.45 -7.28
N LEU A 67 2.75 1.03 -7.35
CA LEU A 67 1.52 0.30 -7.69
C LEU A 67 1.51 -0.20 -9.14
N MET A 68 2.21 0.45 -10.07
CA MET A 68 2.41 -0.09 -11.43
C MET A 68 3.26 -1.36 -11.42
N ALA A 69 4.20 -1.50 -10.49
CA ALA A 69 5.06 -2.67 -10.36
C ALA A 69 4.47 -3.75 -9.44
N VAL A 70 3.82 -3.34 -8.36
CA VAL A 70 3.20 -4.18 -7.33
C VAL A 70 1.83 -3.59 -7.00
N PRO A 71 0.76 -4.03 -7.70
CA PRO A 71 -0.58 -3.41 -7.60
C PRO A 71 -1.23 -3.49 -6.22
N ASP A 72 -0.73 -4.34 -5.33
CA ASP A 72 -1.18 -4.51 -3.96
C ASP A 72 -0.14 -4.07 -2.91
N ASP A 73 0.77 -3.16 -3.29
CA ASP A 73 1.78 -2.68 -2.35
C ASP A 73 1.13 -1.97 -1.15
N PHE A 74 1.29 -2.59 0.02
CA PHE A 74 0.70 -2.12 1.27
C PHE A 74 1.12 -0.69 1.62
N VAL A 75 2.43 -0.39 1.51
CA VAL A 75 2.99 0.93 1.88
C VAL A 75 2.47 2.02 0.95
N ALA A 76 2.38 1.73 -0.36
CA ALA A 76 1.86 2.66 -1.34
C ALA A 76 0.37 2.97 -1.08
N HIS A 77 -0.45 1.96 -0.80
CA HIS A 77 -1.86 2.18 -0.50
C HIS A 77 -2.07 2.97 0.79
N VAL A 78 -1.35 2.67 1.87
CA VAL A 78 -1.41 3.45 3.11
C VAL A 78 -0.98 4.90 2.86
N GLY A 79 0.14 5.11 2.17
CA GLY A 79 0.64 6.45 1.87
C GLY A 79 -0.33 7.27 1.03
N LEU A 80 -0.91 6.68 -0.02
CA LEU A 80 -1.91 7.35 -0.85
C LEU A 80 -3.20 7.66 -0.08
N SER A 81 -3.65 6.76 0.80
CA SER A 81 -4.81 7.02 1.65
C SER A 81 -4.59 8.25 2.53
N ILE A 82 -3.44 8.36 3.19
CA ILE A 82 -3.09 9.51 4.02
C ILE A 82 -3.10 10.81 3.19
N ILE A 83 -2.48 10.80 2.02
CA ILE A 83 -2.44 11.98 1.14
C ILE A 83 -3.85 12.39 0.71
N ARG A 84 -4.69 11.44 0.30
CA ARG A 84 -6.07 11.71 -0.13
C ARG A 84 -6.93 12.25 1.00
N ASP A 85 -6.71 11.77 2.24
CA ASP A 85 -7.38 12.30 3.43
C ASP A 85 -6.96 13.75 3.71
N GLU A 86 -5.68 14.09 3.64
CA GLU A 86 -5.17 15.46 3.77
C GLU A 86 -5.70 16.40 2.66
N GLU A 87 -5.93 15.86 1.45
CA GLU A 87 -6.56 16.58 0.34
C GLU A 87 -8.09 16.68 0.48
N ASN A 88 -8.69 16.16 1.55
CA ASN A 88 -10.15 16.04 1.75
C ASN A 88 -10.86 15.21 0.65
N LYS A 89 -10.18 14.30 0.00
CA LYS A 89 -10.72 13.33 -0.97
C LYS A 89 -11.04 12.04 -0.26
N LEU A 90 -12.09 12.07 0.55
CA LEU A 90 -12.40 11.02 1.53
C LEU A 90 -12.70 9.66 0.89
N ASP A 91 -13.43 9.64 -0.24
CA ASP A 91 -13.73 8.39 -0.94
C ASP A 91 -12.48 7.73 -1.51
N ASP A 92 -11.56 8.52 -2.08
CA ASP A 92 -10.26 8.02 -2.55
C ASP A 92 -9.40 7.51 -1.38
N ALA A 93 -9.41 8.21 -0.25
CA ALA A 93 -8.71 7.80 0.96
C ALA A 93 -9.22 6.44 1.46
N ILE A 94 -10.54 6.28 1.54
CA ILE A 94 -11.20 5.03 1.91
C ILE A 94 -10.84 3.93 0.93
N TRP A 95 -10.92 4.19 -0.37
CA TRP A 95 -10.60 3.21 -1.41
C TRP A 95 -9.18 2.65 -1.24
N HIS A 96 -8.19 3.51 -1.03
CA HIS A 96 -6.81 3.07 -0.80
C HIS A 96 -6.65 2.34 0.55
N MET A 97 -7.29 2.81 1.62
CA MET A 97 -7.20 2.15 2.93
C MET A 97 -7.86 0.77 2.93
N GLU A 98 -8.94 0.58 2.19
CA GLU A 98 -9.54 -0.74 1.96
C GLU A 98 -8.56 -1.71 1.26
N ARG A 99 -7.78 -1.23 0.28
CA ARG A 99 -6.75 -2.06 -0.38
C ARG A 99 -5.65 -2.46 0.60
N ALA A 100 -5.20 -1.55 1.45
CA ALA A 100 -4.25 -1.88 2.53
C ALA A 100 -4.86 -2.90 3.52
N PHE A 101 -6.12 -2.73 3.90
CA PHE A 101 -6.84 -3.68 4.75
C PHE A 101 -6.96 -5.07 4.10
N GLU A 102 -7.22 -5.16 2.80
CA GLU A 102 -7.28 -6.44 2.09
C GLU A 102 -5.95 -7.20 2.12
N VAL A 103 -4.83 -6.50 2.13
CA VAL A 103 -3.48 -7.10 2.25
C VAL A 103 -3.18 -7.52 3.69
N GLN A 104 -3.60 -6.74 4.67
CA GLN A 104 -3.33 -6.96 6.10
C GLN A 104 -4.60 -6.79 6.95
N SER A 105 -5.57 -7.66 6.75
CA SER A 105 -6.88 -7.56 7.40
C SER A 105 -6.87 -7.71 8.93
N SER A 106 -5.83 -8.34 9.50
CA SER A 106 -5.64 -8.47 10.94
C SER A 106 -4.90 -7.29 11.60
N ASN A 107 -4.44 -6.31 10.80
CA ASN A 107 -3.70 -5.16 11.31
C ASN A 107 -4.65 -4.18 12.03
N ALA A 108 -4.54 -4.10 13.35
CA ALA A 108 -5.42 -3.27 14.18
C ALA A 108 -5.32 -1.77 13.86
N ALA A 109 -4.12 -1.28 13.49
CA ALA A 109 -3.94 0.13 13.12
C ALA A 109 -4.70 0.47 11.82
N ILE A 110 -4.67 -0.43 10.83
CA ILE A 110 -5.40 -0.27 9.57
C ILE A 110 -6.91 -0.34 9.79
N GLN A 111 -7.37 -1.26 10.66
CA GLN A 111 -8.79 -1.34 11.02
C GLN A 111 -9.28 -0.07 11.70
N GLY A 112 -8.52 0.47 12.66
CA GLY A 112 -8.84 1.71 13.35
C GLY A 112 -8.89 2.91 12.41
N GLU A 113 -7.93 3.00 11.50
CA GLU A 113 -7.89 4.09 10.52
C GLU A 113 -9.07 4.00 9.54
N LEU A 114 -9.43 2.80 9.10
CA LEU A 114 -10.58 2.60 8.23
C LEU A 114 -11.90 2.90 8.96
N GLN A 115 -12.03 2.56 10.26
CA GLN A 115 -13.18 2.96 11.08
C GLN A 115 -13.30 4.49 11.16
N ARG A 116 -12.19 5.18 11.40
CA ARG A 116 -12.14 6.65 11.44
C ARG A 116 -12.59 7.28 10.12
N LEU A 117 -12.08 6.77 8.99
CA LEU A 117 -12.44 7.27 7.67
C LEU A 117 -13.92 7.06 7.35
N TYR A 118 -14.47 5.87 7.65
CA TYR A 118 -15.91 5.62 7.51
C TYR A 118 -16.75 6.51 8.43
N GLY A 119 -16.29 6.72 9.68
CA GLY A 119 -16.96 7.63 10.60
C GLY A 119 -17.05 9.06 10.07
N ARG A 120 -15.99 9.54 9.42
CA ARG A 120 -16.00 10.87 8.78
C ARG A 120 -16.94 10.93 7.56
N ARG A 121 -17.05 9.85 6.79
CA ARG A 121 -17.93 9.79 5.63
C ARG A 121 -19.40 9.65 6.04
N ASP A 122 -19.69 8.74 6.95
CA ASP A 122 -21.05 8.27 7.26
C ASP A 122 -21.63 8.94 8.53
N GLY A 123 -20.83 9.75 9.23
CA GLY A 123 -21.22 10.44 10.47
C GLY A 123 -21.16 9.57 11.74
N MET A 124 -20.83 8.29 11.62
CA MET A 124 -20.69 7.36 12.74
C MET A 124 -19.66 6.28 12.42
N GLU A 125 -18.72 6.06 13.33
CA GLU A 125 -17.75 4.99 13.20
C GLU A 125 -18.42 3.62 13.35
N PRO A 126 -18.17 2.67 12.41
CA PRO A 126 -18.69 1.33 12.56
C PRO A 126 -17.97 0.60 13.71
N PRO A 127 -18.69 -0.20 14.52
CA PRO A 127 -18.08 -0.88 15.66
C PRO A 127 -17.04 -1.95 15.23
N LYS A 128 -17.09 -2.39 13.96
CA LYS A 128 -16.20 -3.39 13.39
C LYS A 128 -16.14 -3.24 11.89
N ILE A 129 -14.94 -3.41 11.32
CA ILE A 129 -14.77 -3.49 9.87
C ILE A 129 -15.23 -4.86 9.36
N ARG A 130 -16.11 -4.85 8.39
CA ARG A 130 -16.54 -6.08 7.69
C ARG A 130 -15.47 -6.50 6.70
N MET A 131 -15.28 -7.82 6.59
CA MET A 131 -14.37 -8.37 5.58
C MET A 131 -14.89 -8.05 4.18
N THR A 132 -14.04 -7.42 3.37
CA THR A 132 -14.31 -7.21 1.95
C THR A 132 -14.13 -8.52 1.18
N ARG A 133 -14.74 -8.62 -0.01
CA ARG A 133 -14.50 -9.76 -0.91
C ARG A 133 -13.02 -9.89 -1.28
N GLY A 134 -12.31 -8.79 -1.45
CA GLY A 134 -10.87 -8.79 -1.72
C GLY A 134 -10.05 -9.37 -0.56
N ALA A 135 -10.42 -9.04 0.69
CA ALA A 135 -9.79 -9.64 1.87
C ALA A 135 -10.08 -11.14 1.97
N LEU A 136 -11.33 -11.56 1.74
CA LEU A 136 -11.70 -12.98 1.71
C LEU A 136 -10.94 -13.74 0.64
N ALA A 137 -10.84 -13.19 -0.58
CA ALA A 137 -10.10 -13.79 -1.67
C ALA A 137 -8.64 -14.08 -1.28
N ARG A 138 -7.97 -13.10 -0.65
CA ARG A 138 -6.57 -13.27 -0.19
C ARG A 138 -6.44 -14.31 0.92
N ILE A 139 -7.39 -14.35 1.85
CA ILE A 139 -7.42 -15.38 2.91
C ILE A 139 -7.60 -16.77 2.28
N TYR A 140 -8.51 -16.92 1.30
CA TYR A 140 -8.71 -18.19 0.62
C TYR A 140 -7.48 -18.63 -0.20
N VAL A 141 -6.81 -17.70 -0.87
CA VAL A 141 -5.53 -18.01 -1.57
C VAL A 141 -4.46 -18.45 -0.58
N ALA A 142 -4.32 -17.76 0.56
CA ALA A 142 -3.37 -18.14 1.60
C ALA A 142 -3.66 -19.51 2.24
N GLY A 143 -4.95 -19.90 2.26
CA GLY A 143 -5.42 -21.22 2.71
C GLY A 143 -5.49 -22.27 1.59
N GLU A 144 -4.98 -21.98 0.39
CA GLU A 144 -5.02 -22.87 -0.80
C GLU A 144 -6.44 -23.27 -1.23
N LEU A 145 -7.45 -22.49 -0.84
CA LEU A 145 -8.85 -22.67 -1.19
C LEU A 145 -9.18 -21.95 -2.51
N TYR A 146 -8.52 -22.35 -3.59
CA TYR A 146 -8.56 -21.65 -4.89
C TYR A 146 -9.97 -21.51 -5.51
N PRO A 147 -10.86 -22.53 -5.47
CA PRO A 147 -12.22 -22.37 -5.99
C PRO A 147 -13.00 -21.24 -5.31
N GLN A 148 -12.88 -21.12 -3.97
CA GLN A 148 -13.53 -20.07 -3.18
C GLN A 148 -12.87 -18.72 -3.47
N ALA A 149 -11.53 -18.67 -3.55
CA ALA A 149 -10.80 -17.47 -3.93
C ALA A 149 -11.25 -16.94 -5.29
N ILE A 150 -11.33 -17.80 -6.30
CA ILE A 150 -11.76 -17.43 -7.66
C ILE A 150 -13.19 -16.86 -7.64
N ALA A 151 -14.10 -17.42 -6.85
CA ALA A 151 -15.47 -16.91 -6.74
C ALA A 151 -15.49 -15.47 -6.17
N GLU A 152 -14.75 -15.22 -5.09
CA GLU A 152 -14.66 -13.87 -4.51
C GLU A 152 -13.95 -12.89 -5.45
N ILE A 153 -12.85 -13.28 -6.09
CA ILE A 153 -12.13 -12.43 -7.05
C ILE A 153 -13.05 -12.04 -8.23
N ARG A 154 -13.79 -12.97 -8.78
CA ARG A 154 -14.75 -12.68 -9.84
C ARG A 154 -15.82 -11.69 -9.39
N GLY A 155 -16.29 -11.80 -8.14
CA GLY A 155 -17.21 -10.85 -7.55
C GLY A 155 -16.63 -9.44 -7.51
N VAL A 156 -15.38 -9.29 -7.06
CA VAL A 156 -14.68 -8.00 -7.06
C VAL A 156 -14.53 -7.44 -8.48
N LEU A 157 -14.09 -8.27 -9.43
CA LEU A 157 -13.87 -7.84 -10.81
C LEU A 157 -15.15 -7.52 -11.59
N ALA A 158 -16.30 -8.06 -11.15
CA ALA A 158 -17.61 -7.69 -11.70
C ALA A 158 -18.04 -6.27 -11.26
N GLU A 159 -17.67 -5.86 -10.06
CA GLU A 159 -17.94 -4.52 -9.51
C GLU A 159 -16.90 -3.50 -9.99
N ASP A 160 -15.61 -3.87 -10.01
CA ASP A 160 -14.50 -3.02 -10.44
C ASP A 160 -13.51 -3.81 -11.35
N PRO A 161 -13.73 -3.80 -12.66
CA PRO A 161 -12.87 -4.50 -13.62
C PRO A 161 -11.43 -3.99 -13.67
N GLN A 162 -11.16 -2.78 -13.15
CA GLN A 162 -9.83 -2.14 -13.18
C GLN A 162 -8.92 -2.58 -12.01
N ARG A 163 -9.38 -3.48 -11.16
CA ARG A 163 -8.60 -4.03 -10.04
C ARG A 163 -7.49 -4.95 -10.53
N VAL A 164 -6.34 -4.35 -10.95
CA VAL A 164 -5.18 -5.09 -11.48
C VAL A 164 -4.63 -6.10 -10.45
N ASP A 165 -4.63 -5.75 -9.16
CA ASP A 165 -4.24 -6.66 -8.08
C ASP A 165 -5.10 -7.94 -8.05
N MET A 166 -6.41 -7.81 -8.27
CA MET A 166 -7.32 -8.95 -8.34
C MET A 166 -7.16 -9.74 -9.64
N GLN A 167 -6.87 -9.09 -10.76
CA GLN A 167 -6.54 -9.80 -12.02
C GLN A 167 -5.28 -10.66 -11.86
N VAL A 168 -4.23 -10.12 -11.21
CA VAL A 168 -3.00 -10.86 -10.91
C VAL A 168 -3.29 -12.03 -9.96
N LEU A 169 -4.09 -11.79 -8.91
CA LEU A 169 -4.47 -12.83 -7.95
C LEU A 169 -5.30 -13.93 -8.60
N LEU A 170 -6.20 -13.59 -9.54
CA LEU A 170 -6.98 -14.53 -10.33
C LEU A 170 -6.08 -15.43 -11.17
N ALA A 171 -5.15 -14.83 -11.92
CA ALA A 171 -4.18 -15.58 -12.73
C ALA A 171 -3.39 -16.56 -11.85
N HIS A 172 -2.86 -16.08 -10.71
CA HIS A 172 -2.15 -16.93 -9.75
C HIS A 172 -3.01 -18.13 -9.30
N SER A 173 -4.29 -17.91 -9.00
CA SER A 173 -5.20 -18.93 -8.49
C SER A 173 -5.57 -20.00 -9.54
N PHE A 174 -5.44 -19.70 -10.85
CA PHE A 174 -5.67 -20.67 -11.91
C PHE A 174 -4.46 -21.56 -12.20
N PHE A 175 -3.26 -21.15 -11.83
CA PHE A 175 -2.04 -21.92 -12.07
C PHE A 175 -1.60 -22.77 -10.87
N LYS A 176 -2.42 -22.86 -9.85
CA LYS A 176 -2.24 -23.70 -8.66
C LYS A 176 -3.26 -24.81 -8.57
#